data_f8b84fa6dae2b441e78109e7c57cac2a
#
_entry.id   f8b84fa6dae2b441e78109e7c57cac2a
#
_cell.length_a   1.000
_cell.length_b   1.000
_cell.length_c   1.000
_cell.angle_alpha   90.00
_cell.angle_beta   90.00
_cell.angle_gamma   90.00
#
_symmetry.space_group_name_H-M   'P 1'
#
loop_
_entity.id
_entity.type
_entity.pdbx_description
1 polymer ?
#
loop_
_entity_poly.entity_id
_entity_poly.type
_entity_poly.pdbx_seq_one_letter_code
_entity_poly.pdbx_strand_id
1 'polypeptide(L)'
;MGIRGISFLILLLLLLPLNGQKKSELKEIWAEAESHYLYGEYELANPLYLILNELIPGNSNIKYKIGNCYLNIFDEKQKAIPFLEEAVKNTSYNSKTGKLKETRAPLDAYFSLANAYLIANKLDSAMNTYRFFSQLITETSSMQNKEFINQQMQACNVASEQMNNPVRVRIQPLKGYINQGLVNERPVVSFDGNTMAYTERRGLESVVYVTRMEGTSWGTPVDITLEASMGTDCHTTSLNNDGTELYLFKNDNYDGNIYVTRYTDGKWSHIEKLNKNINTKFYESHAAISSDGKKLYFTSNREGSLGELDLWVSEKDQTGDWGVPVNLGNVVNTPYNEETPFISGDDNTLTFSSEGHGSMGGYDIFLAKLSNNQWTTPVNIGYPVSSTDDNIAFQPFDNGMQGFYSIMTGYKKKEIAHVDFNVPDEEKKDTVTISFNLADLPYLTNVDSSMLITDMVIRDVKDTDETVEPDVLYYTVQVMALYNPVDPTYFEYAEISVFYNSEDQFYRYTTGRFDSKASAYEERDRLLSLGYPGDIFVKKVYRNDSGK
;
A
#
# COMPACT_ATOMS: atom_id res chain seq x y z
N MET A 1 -3.92 -22.66 16.14
CA MET A 1 -5.06 -23.54 16.53
C MET A 1 -6.30 -22.65 16.62
N GLY A 2 -7.10 -22.43 15.56
CA GLY A 2 -8.24 -21.52 15.69
C GLY A 2 -9.06 -21.17 14.45
N ILE A 3 -8.69 -21.56 13.24
CA ILE A 3 -9.49 -21.19 12.03
C ILE A 3 -10.66 -22.15 11.74
N ARG A 4 -10.75 -23.29 12.42
CA ARG A 4 -11.83 -24.28 12.21
C ARG A 4 -13.11 -24.04 13.03
N GLY A 5 -13.14 -23.05 13.94
CA GLY A 5 -14.31 -22.77 14.79
C GLY A 5 -15.37 -21.87 14.15
N ILE A 6 -14.97 -20.97 13.25
CA ILE A 6 -15.87 -19.94 12.69
C ILE A 6 -16.77 -20.49 11.58
N SER A 7 -16.29 -21.47 10.79
CA SER A 7 -17.09 -22.05 9.70
C SER A 7 -18.26 -22.92 10.15
N PHE A 8 -18.29 -23.40 11.40
CA PHE A 8 -19.36 -24.27 11.89
C PHE A 8 -20.54 -23.50 12.51
N LEU A 9 -20.31 -22.25 12.95
CA LEU A 9 -21.39 -21.43 13.52
C LEU A 9 -22.32 -20.84 12.44
N ILE A 10 -21.79 -20.58 11.24
CA ILE A 10 -22.54 -19.97 10.13
C ILE A 10 -23.58 -20.93 9.52
N LEU A 11 -23.36 -22.24 9.57
CA LEU A 11 -24.24 -23.22 8.95
C LEU A 11 -25.45 -23.60 9.82
N LEU A 12 -25.47 -23.28 11.12
CA LEU A 12 -26.59 -23.61 12.04
C LEU A 12 -27.67 -22.52 12.12
N LEU A 13 -27.45 -21.34 11.53
CA LEU A 13 -28.26 -20.13 11.66
C LEU A 13 -29.44 -20.03 10.69
N LEU A 14 -29.59 -20.97 9.74
CA LEU A 14 -30.62 -20.90 8.68
C LEU A 14 -31.94 -21.55 9.01
N LEU A 15 -32.17 -22.10 10.20
CA LEU A 15 -33.32 -22.99 10.44
C LEU A 15 -34.23 -22.72 11.65
N LEU A 16 -34.21 -21.52 12.32
CA LEU A 16 -35.23 -21.29 13.37
C LEU A 16 -35.79 -19.85 13.40
N PRO A 17 -37.12 -19.66 13.48
CA PRO A 17 -37.77 -18.36 13.57
C PRO A 17 -38.05 -17.97 15.01
N LEU A 18 -37.26 -17.09 15.62
CA LEU A 18 -37.63 -16.41 16.87
C LEU A 18 -37.10 -14.97 16.86
N ASN A 19 -38.01 -14.01 16.71
CA ASN A 19 -37.69 -12.56 16.62
C ASN A 19 -36.86 -11.99 17.79
N GLY A 20 -36.86 -12.61 18.95
CA GLY A 20 -36.08 -12.19 20.12
C GLY A 20 -34.62 -12.62 20.07
N GLN A 21 -34.35 -13.83 19.62
CA GLN A 21 -33.02 -14.43 19.53
C GLN A 21 -32.21 -13.75 18.42
N LYS A 22 -32.82 -13.48 17.27
CA LYS A 22 -32.21 -12.74 16.15
C LYS A 22 -31.76 -11.30 16.54
N LYS A 23 -32.51 -10.64 17.46
CA LYS A 23 -32.18 -9.30 17.93
C LYS A 23 -31.03 -9.29 18.95
N SER A 24 -30.86 -10.33 19.75
CA SER A 24 -29.73 -10.49 20.66
C SER A 24 -28.45 -10.69 19.86
N GLU A 25 -28.48 -11.58 18.90
CA GLU A 25 -27.39 -11.94 18.02
C GLU A 25 -26.87 -10.74 17.18
N LEU A 26 -27.77 -9.96 16.58
CA LEU A 26 -27.39 -8.71 15.90
C LEU A 26 -26.65 -7.72 16.81
N LYS A 27 -27.02 -7.66 18.10
CA LYS A 27 -26.34 -6.79 19.06
C LYS A 27 -24.95 -7.32 19.44
N GLU A 28 -24.80 -8.63 19.52
CA GLU A 28 -23.51 -9.27 19.83
C GLU A 28 -22.52 -9.05 18.68
N ILE A 29 -22.92 -9.35 17.43
CA ILE A 29 -22.10 -9.09 16.23
C ILE A 29 -21.72 -7.60 16.14
N TRP A 30 -22.69 -6.70 16.38
CA TRP A 30 -22.43 -5.26 16.37
C TRP A 30 -21.41 -4.86 17.45
N ALA A 31 -21.56 -5.33 18.67
CA ALA A 31 -20.68 -4.99 19.78
C ALA A 31 -19.24 -5.48 19.53
N GLU A 32 -19.09 -6.67 18.97
CA GLU A 32 -17.80 -7.23 18.59
C GLU A 32 -17.18 -6.43 17.44
N ALA A 33 -17.94 -6.13 16.38
CA ALA A 33 -17.47 -5.29 15.27
C ALA A 33 -17.02 -3.89 15.72
N GLU A 34 -17.83 -3.23 16.59
CA GLU A 34 -17.47 -1.90 17.15
C GLU A 34 -16.23 -1.98 18.04
N SER A 35 -16.05 -3.07 18.79
CA SER A 35 -14.84 -3.27 19.60
C SER A 35 -13.60 -3.30 18.72
N HIS A 36 -13.55 -4.17 17.71
CA HIS A 36 -12.43 -4.25 16.77
C HIS A 36 -12.23 -2.93 16.01
N TYR A 37 -13.31 -2.30 15.56
CA TYR A 37 -13.23 -1.02 14.86
C TYR A 37 -12.61 0.09 15.71
N LEU A 38 -12.98 0.20 16.99
CA LEU A 38 -12.45 1.22 17.91
C LEU A 38 -10.97 1.01 18.26
N TYR A 39 -10.51 -0.24 18.21
CA TYR A 39 -9.09 -0.56 18.41
C TYR A 39 -8.28 -0.55 17.11
N GLY A 40 -8.87 -0.15 15.96
CA GLY A 40 -8.17 -0.12 14.68
C GLY A 40 -7.95 -1.49 14.03
N GLU A 41 -8.57 -2.54 14.57
CA GLU A 41 -8.47 -3.92 14.09
C GLU A 41 -9.44 -4.14 12.89
N TYR A 42 -9.24 -3.36 11.82
CA TYR A 42 -10.18 -3.27 10.70
C TYR A 42 -10.35 -4.61 9.94
N GLU A 43 -9.31 -5.43 9.87
CA GLU A 43 -9.36 -6.76 9.25
C GLU A 43 -10.28 -7.73 10.03
N LEU A 44 -10.44 -7.52 11.34
CA LEU A 44 -11.35 -8.29 12.19
C LEU A 44 -12.76 -7.68 12.22
N ALA A 45 -12.89 -6.35 12.20
CA ALA A 45 -14.15 -5.63 12.19
C ALA A 45 -14.93 -5.82 10.88
N ASN A 46 -14.26 -5.78 9.73
CA ASN A 46 -14.89 -5.73 8.41
C ASN A 46 -15.78 -6.96 8.10
N PRO A 47 -15.36 -8.22 8.33
CA PRO A 47 -16.21 -9.39 8.11
C PRO A 47 -17.51 -9.33 8.92
N LEU A 48 -17.46 -8.81 10.15
CA LEU A 48 -18.64 -8.68 11.02
C LEU A 48 -19.61 -7.60 10.49
N TYR A 49 -19.08 -6.46 10.01
CA TYR A 49 -19.93 -5.45 9.37
C TYR A 49 -20.51 -5.94 8.04
N LEU A 50 -19.80 -6.74 7.26
CA LEU A 50 -20.34 -7.36 6.04
C LEU A 50 -21.52 -8.28 6.36
N ILE A 51 -21.43 -9.12 7.39
CA ILE A 51 -22.56 -9.93 7.90
C ILE A 51 -23.74 -9.03 8.30
N LEU A 52 -23.48 -7.95 9.05
CA LEU A 52 -24.52 -7.00 9.43
C LEU A 52 -25.16 -6.31 8.22
N ASN A 53 -24.40 -5.99 7.17
CA ASN A 53 -24.92 -5.41 5.94
C ASN A 53 -25.82 -6.38 5.16
N GLU A 54 -25.52 -7.67 5.15
CA GLU A 54 -26.41 -8.69 4.58
C GLU A 54 -27.73 -8.79 5.36
N LEU A 55 -27.68 -8.71 6.68
CA LEU A 55 -28.84 -8.79 7.56
C LEU A 55 -29.67 -7.49 7.59
N ILE A 56 -29.05 -6.33 7.37
CA ILE A 56 -29.66 -4.99 7.40
C ILE A 56 -29.17 -4.15 6.19
N PRO A 57 -29.48 -4.52 4.94
CA PRO A 57 -28.86 -3.96 3.73
C PRO A 57 -29.15 -2.45 3.49
N GLY A 58 -30.20 -1.91 4.11
CA GLY A 58 -30.57 -0.48 3.99
C GLY A 58 -29.85 0.45 4.96
N ASN A 59 -28.89 -0.04 5.76
CA ASN A 59 -28.23 0.77 6.79
C ASN A 59 -26.96 1.48 6.26
N SER A 60 -27.07 2.79 6.00
CA SER A 60 -25.94 3.62 5.54
C SER A 60 -24.81 3.75 6.55
N ASN A 61 -25.09 3.67 7.87
CA ASN A 61 -24.04 3.69 8.88
C ASN A 61 -23.16 2.43 8.83
N ILE A 62 -23.77 1.24 8.62
CA ILE A 62 -23.00 0.00 8.44
C ILE A 62 -22.11 0.10 7.18
N LYS A 63 -22.67 0.59 6.07
CA LYS A 63 -21.91 0.76 4.82
C LYS A 63 -20.75 1.75 4.98
N TYR A 64 -20.94 2.83 5.73
CA TYR A 64 -19.87 3.75 6.11
C TYR A 64 -18.75 3.05 6.90
N LYS A 65 -19.12 2.22 7.90
CA LYS A 65 -18.16 1.43 8.68
C LYS A 65 -17.38 0.44 7.81
N ILE A 66 -18.05 -0.27 6.88
CA ILE A 66 -17.40 -1.16 5.90
C ILE A 66 -16.42 -0.37 5.04
N GLY A 67 -16.84 0.78 4.49
CA GLY A 67 -15.99 1.63 3.67
C GLY A 67 -14.73 2.07 4.42
N ASN A 68 -14.89 2.53 5.66
CA ASN A 68 -13.74 2.91 6.49
C ASN A 68 -12.84 1.71 6.84
N CYS A 69 -13.40 0.53 7.09
CA CYS A 69 -12.58 -0.67 7.27
C CYS A 69 -11.73 -0.92 6.02
N TYR A 70 -12.35 -0.92 4.82
CA TYR A 70 -11.61 -1.14 3.58
C TYR A 70 -10.52 -0.09 3.32
N LEU A 71 -10.75 1.20 3.65
CA LEU A 71 -9.73 2.24 3.53
C LEU A 71 -8.49 1.98 4.39
N ASN A 72 -8.63 1.19 5.46
CA ASN A 72 -7.55 0.86 6.38
C ASN A 72 -7.05 -0.60 6.25
N ILE A 73 -7.63 -1.40 5.34
CA ILE A 73 -7.16 -2.75 5.06
C ILE A 73 -6.18 -2.71 3.89
N PHE A 74 -5.01 -3.27 4.13
CA PHE A 74 -3.95 -3.36 3.15
C PHE A 74 -4.43 -4.03 1.86
N ASP A 75 -4.14 -3.39 0.71
CA ASP A 75 -4.48 -3.83 -0.65
C ASP A 75 -6.00 -4.01 -0.92
N GLU A 76 -6.86 -3.43 -0.08
CA GLU A 76 -8.32 -3.50 -0.26
C GLU A 76 -8.99 -2.13 -0.30
N LYS A 77 -8.21 -1.03 -0.26
CA LYS A 77 -8.73 0.35 -0.13
C LYS A 77 -9.76 0.71 -1.21
N GLN A 78 -9.57 0.25 -2.44
CA GLN A 78 -10.52 0.53 -3.55
C GLN A 78 -11.90 -0.13 -3.36
N LYS A 79 -12.00 -1.21 -2.57
CA LYS A 79 -13.27 -1.85 -2.24
C LYS A 79 -14.18 -0.96 -1.37
N ALA A 80 -13.65 0.11 -0.80
CA ALA A 80 -14.40 1.10 -0.03
C ALA A 80 -15.44 1.85 -0.88
N ILE A 81 -15.12 2.12 -2.17
CA ILE A 81 -15.90 3.00 -3.05
C ILE A 81 -17.38 2.61 -3.09
N PRO A 82 -17.79 1.40 -3.50
CA PRO A 82 -19.21 1.07 -3.64
C PRO A 82 -19.98 1.17 -2.33
N PHE A 83 -19.35 0.88 -1.20
CA PHE A 83 -19.99 1.01 0.11
C PHE A 83 -20.15 2.48 0.54
N LEU A 84 -19.16 3.31 0.29
CA LEU A 84 -19.21 4.72 0.61
C LEU A 84 -20.16 5.50 -0.32
N GLU A 85 -20.22 5.16 -1.60
CA GLU A 85 -21.22 5.71 -2.54
C GLU A 85 -22.66 5.43 -2.07
N GLU A 86 -22.90 4.26 -1.49
CA GLU A 86 -24.20 3.93 -0.90
C GLU A 86 -24.41 4.62 0.46
N ALA A 87 -23.36 4.75 1.27
CA ALA A 87 -23.42 5.39 2.57
C ALA A 87 -23.81 6.87 2.48
N VAL A 88 -23.26 7.61 1.51
CA VAL A 88 -23.53 9.05 1.34
C VAL A 88 -24.95 9.36 0.86
N LYS A 89 -25.72 8.38 0.40
CA LYS A 89 -27.13 8.58 0.00
C LYS A 89 -28.06 8.90 1.18
N ASN A 90 -27.65 8.55 2.41
CA ASN A 90 -28.44 8.84 3.61
C ASN A 90 -27.53 9.24 4.78
N THR A 91 -27.17 10.51 4.85
CA THR A 91 -26.27 11.06 5.86
C THR A 91 -27.00 11.96 6.86
N SER A 92 -26.36 12.21 8.00
CA SER A 92 -26.85 13.13 9.01
C SER A 92 -25.71 13.76 9.80
N TYR A 93 -25.81 15.08 10.05
CA TYR A 93 -24.89 15.82 10.93
C TYR A 93 -24.89 15.26 12.37
N ASN A 94 -26.03 14.78 12.86
CA ASN A 94 -26.20 14.25 14.21
C ASN A 94 -26.23 12.71 14.24
N SER A 95 -25.56 12.05 13.30
CA SER A 95 -25.46 10.58 13.28
C SER A 95 -24.77 10.06 14.54
N LYS A 96 -25.34 8.98 15.12
CA LYS A 96 -24.79 8.27 16.30
C LYS A 96 -24.14 6.97 15.85
N THR A 97 -23.01 7.08 15.16
CA THR A 97 -22.34 5.97 14.45
C THR A 97 -22.07 4.73 15.31
N GLY A 98 -21.81 4.87 16.61
CA GLY A 98 -21.59 3.77 17.54
C GLY A 98 -22.88 3.05 18.00
N LYS A 99 -24.05 3.31 17.39
CA LYS A 99 -25.31 2.68 17.78
C LYS A 99 -25.90 1.85 16.64
N LEU A 100 -26.14 0.57 16.87
CA LEU A 100 -26.79 -0.34 15.91
C LEU A 100 -28.12 0.19 15.34
N LYS A 101 -28.85 1.00 16.10
CA LYS A 101 -30.14 1.58 15.65
C LYS A 101 -29.96 2.77 14.72
N GLU A 102 -28.78 3.37 14.62
CA GLU A 102 -28.53 4.45 13.67
C GLU A 102 -28.41 3.89 12.27
N THR A 103 -29.21 4.45 11.36
CA THR A 103 -29.25 4.00 9.95
C THR A 103 -28.58 4.99 9.01
N ARG A 104 -28.31 6.21 9.48
CA ARG A 104 -27.70 7.29 8.67
C ARG A 104 -26.21 7.34 8.90
N ALA A 105 -25.45 7.43 7.84
CA ALA A 105 -24.02 7.68 7.92
C ALA A 105 -23.73 9.12 8.44
N PRO A 106 -22.57 9.39 9.03
CA PRO A 106 -22.15 10.75 9.34
C PRO A 106 -21.83 11.52 8.04
N LEU A 107 -21.73 12.86 8.11
CA LEU A 107 -21.29 13.65 6.97
C LEU A 107 -19.86 13.31 6.53
N ASP A 108 -19.01 12.85 7.46
CA ASP A 108 -17.64 12.40 7.18
C ASP A 108 -17.57 11.25 6.16
N ALA A 109 -18.70 10.58 5.88
CA ALA A 109 -18.79 9.59 4.80
C ALA A 109 -18.41 10.18 3.42
N TYR A 110 -18.68 11.48 3.19
CA TYR A 110 -18.24 12.17 1.97
C TYR A 110 -16.72 12.34 1.94
N PHE A 111 -16.11 12.65 3.09
CA PHE A 111 -14.65 12.74 3.18
C PHE A 111 -14.00 11.39 2.93
N SER A 112 -14.50 10.31 3.56
CA SER A 112 -14.04 8.95 3.33
C SER A 112 -14.20 8.53 1.85
N LEU A 113 -15.31 8.91 1.20
CA LEU A 113 -15.54 8.64 -0.22
C LEU A 113 -14.55 9.38 -1.11
N ALA A 114 -14.27 10.64 -0.80
CA ALA A 114 -13.29 11.43 -1.54
C ALA A 114 -11.89 10.85 -1.41
N ASN A 115 -11.47 10.41 -0.21
CA ASN A 115 -10.20 9.70 0.00
C ASN A 115 -10.15 8.40 -0.82
N ALA A 116 -11.24 7.61 -0.84
CA ALA A 116 -11.31 6.38 -1.62
C ALA A 116 -11.15 6.66 -3.12
N TYR A 117 -11.74 7.73 -3.63
CA TYR A 117 -11.56 8.16 -5.02
C TYR A 117 -10.13 8.63 -5.30
N LEU A 118 -9.51 9.41 -4.37
CA LEU A 118 -8.14 9.88 -4.52
C LEU A 118 -7.16 8.69 -4.61
N ILE A 119 -7.24 7.75 -3.68
CA ILE A 119 -6.43 6.52 -3.67
C ILE A 119 -6.64 5.69 -4.94
N ALA A 120 -7.85 5.69 -5.50
CA ALA A 120 -8.17 5.02 -6.76
C ALA A 120 -7.80 5.84 -8.01
N ASN A 121 -7.07 6.93 -7.89
CA ASN A 121 -6.69 7.87 -8.97
C ASN A 121 -7.89 8.50 -9.71
N LYS A 122 -9.08 8.50 -9.11
CA LYS A 122 -10.28 9.17 -9.65
C LYS A 122 -10.30 10.64 -9.22
N LEU A 123 -9.31 11.41 -9.66
CA LEU A 123 -8.98 12.75 -9.13
C LEU A 123 -10.15 13.74 -9.24
N ASP A 124 -10.88 13.74 -10.37
CA ASP A 124 -12.04 14.61 -10.57
C ASP A 124 -13.18 14.26 -9.60
N SER A 125 -13.43 12.97 -9.38
CA SER A 125 -14.45 12.50 -8.43
C SER A 125 -14.06 12.86 -7.00
N ALA A 126 -12.79 12.68 -6.63
CA ALA A 126 -12.24 13.08 -5.35
C ALA A 126 -12.42 14.59 -5.11
N MET A 127 -11.92 15.42 -6.05
CA MET A 127 -12.02 16.88 -6.00
C MET A 127 -13.47 17.36 -5.84
N ASN A 128 -14.39 16.82 -6.64
CA ASN A 128 -15.81 17.22 -6.59
C ASN A 128 -16.45 16.81 -5.26
N THR A 129 -16.09 15.64 -4.72
CA THR A 129 -16.63 15.15 -3.46
C THR A 129 -16.08 15.93 -2.26
N TYR A 130 -14.78 16.28 -2.24
CA TYR A 130 -14.20 17.17 -1.22
C TYR A 130 -14.85 18.56 -1.27
N ARG A 131 -15.01 19.13 -2.48
CA ARG A 131 -15.67 20.44 -2.65
C ARG A 131 -17.11 20.41 -2.15
N PHE A 132 -17.86 19.35 -2.44
CA PHE A 132 -19.21 19.18 -1.93
C PHE A 132 -19.21 19.07 -0.39
N PHE A 133 -18.32 18.25 0.18
CA PHE A 133 -18.20 18.09 1.62
C PHE A 133 -17.84 19.42 2.31
N SER A 134 -16.93 20.21 1.75
CA SER A 134 -16.54 21.51 2.30
C SER A 134 -17.71 22.49 2.39
N GLN A 135 -18.72 22.38 1.51
CA GLN A 135 -19.94 23.18 1.54
C GLN A 135 -20.94 22.73 2.61
N LEU A 136 -20.90 21.44 2.99
CA LEU A 136 -21.77 20.88 4.04
C LEU A 136 -21.28 21.24 5.45
N ILE A 137 -19.98 21.50 5.61
CA ILE A 137 -19.39 21.86 6.89
C ILE A 137 -19.72 23.32 7.17
N THR A 138 -20.53 23.56 8.20
CA THR A 138 -20.90 24.90 8.65
C THR A 138 -19.72 25.59 9.36
N GLU A 139 -19.76 26.91 9.51
CA GLU A 139 -18.72 27.72 10.18
C GLU A 139 -18.44 27.35 11.65
N THR A 140 -19.31 26.56 12.26
CA THR A 140 -19.14 26.01 13.61
C THR A 140 -18.26 24.76 13.68
N SER A 141 -17.97 24.11 12.55
CA SER A 141 -16.94 23.08 12.49
C SER A 141 -15.56 23.76 12.55
N SER A 142 -14.64 23.23 13.34
CA SER A 142 -13.33 23.85 13.60
C SER A 142 -12.63 24.28 12.29
N MET A 143 -11.92 25.42 12.32
CA MET A 143 -11.10 25.89 11.17
C MET A 143 -10.17 24.80 10.64
N GLN A 144 -9.64 23.96 11.54
CA GLN A 144 -8.77 22.82 11.22
C GLN A 144 -9.41 21.86 10.21
N ASN A 145 -10.71 21.55 10.32
CA ASN A 145 -11.37 20.64 9.37
C ASN A 145 -11.43 21.23 7.95
N LYS A 146 -11.62 22.55 7.82
CA LYS A 146 -11.62 23.22 6.51
C LYS A 146 -10.23 23.28 5.89
N GLU A 147 -9.20 23.54 6.70
CA GLU A 147 -7.81 23.54 6.24
C GLU A 147 -7.40 22.16 5.75
N PHE A 148 -7.76 21.11 6.48
CA PHE A 148 -7.47 19.73 6.08
C PHE A 148 -8.17 19.34 4.77
N ILE A 149 -9.44 19.71 4.57
CA ILE A 149 -10.15 19.47 3.31
C ILE A 149 -9.52 20.25 2.15
N ASN A 150 -9.11 21.50 2.39
CA ASN A 150 -8.41 22.30 1.38
C ASN A 150 -7.07 21.67 0.98
N GLN A 151 -6.33 21.12 1.95
CA GLN A 151 -5.11 20.35 1.67
C GLN A 151 -5.40 19.14 0.77
N GLN A 152 -6.44 18.36 1.06
CA GLN A 152 -6.81 17.20 0.24
C GLN A 152 -7.26 17.60 -1.18
N MET A 153 -7.93 18.76 -1.34
CA MET A 153 -8.20 19.31 -2.67
C MET A 153 -6.93 19.74 -3.40
N GLN A 154 -5.94 20.29 -2.67
CA GLN A 154 -4.62 20.58 -3.27
C GLN A 154 -3.89 19.30 -3.65
N ALA A 155 -3.96 18.25 -2.83
CA ALA A 155 -3.39 16.93 -3.13
C ALA A 155 -3.90 16.37 -4.47
N CYS A 156 -5.19 16.52 -4.78
CA CYS A 156 -5.73 16.14 -6.10
C CYS A 156 -5.02 16.88 -7.26
N ASN A 157 -4.73 18.18 -7.10
CA ASN A 157 -4.03 18.96 -8.13
C ASN A 157 -2.57 18.53 -8.26
N VAL A 158 -1.87 18.36 -7.13
CA VAL A 158 -0.48 17.88 -7.09
C VAL A 158 -0.38 16.49 -7.73
N ALA A 159 -1.30 15.58 -7.39
CA ALA A 159 -1.37 14.25 -7.98
C ALA A 159 -1.52 14.33 -9.50
N SER A 160 -2.45 15.17 -10.00
CA SER A 160 -2.64 15.36 -11.44
C SER A 160 -1.38 15.89 -12.11
N GLU A 161 -0.70 16.86 -11.51
CA GLU A 161 0.54 17.44 -12.05
C GLU A 161 1.67 16.41 -12.09
N GLN A 162 1.92 15.70 -11.00
CA GLN A 162 3.01 14.74 -10.89
C GLN A 162 2.78 13.49 -11.74
N MET A 163 1.55 13.00 -11.83
CA MET A 163 1.22 11.86 -12.68
C MET A 163 1.34 12.19 -14.18
N ASN A 164 1.11 13.45 -14.57
CA ASN A 164 1.35 13.92 -15.93
C ASN A 164 2.84 14.18 -16.21
N ASN A 165 3.66 14.34 -15.18
CA ASN A 165 5.10 14.59 -15.28
C ASN A 165 5.88 13.61 -14.39
N PRO A 166 5.81 12.29 -14.65
CA PRO A 166 6.44 11.30 -13.80
C PRO A 166 7.98 11.46 -13.81
N VAL A 167 8.59 11.22 -12.64
CA VAL A 167 10.06 11.18 -12.56
C VAL A 167 10.57 9.91 -13.23
N ARG A 168 11.76 10.02 -13.81
CA ARG A 168 12.44 8.85 -14.36
C ARG A 168 13.03 8.04 -13.23
N VAL A 169 12.58 6.83 -13.10
CA VAL A 169 13.03 5.91 -12.07
C VAL A 169 12.92 4.47 -12.57
N ARG A 170 13.91 3.66 -12.19
CA ARG A 170 13.85 2.21 -12.35
C ARG A 170 13.53 1.61 -10.98
N ILE A 171 12.45 0.86 -10.89
CA ILE A 171 12.02 0.18 -9.68
C ILE A 171 12.06 -1.33 -9.94
N GLN A 172 12.91 -2.05 -9.23
CA GLN A 172 13.12 -3.48 -9.44
C GLN A 172 13.03 -4.24 -8.12
N PRO A 173 12.07 -5.17 -7.96
CA PRO A 173 12.03 -6.06 -6.81
C PRO A 173 13.36 -6.80 -6.63
N LEU A 174 13.83 -6.89 -5.38
CA LEU A 174 15.04 -7.63 -5.08
C LEU A 174 14.82 -9.12 -5.34
N LYS A 175 15.82 -9.72 -6.00
CA LYS A 175 15.83 -11.15 -6.35
C LYS A 175 16.54 -11.96 -5.26
N GLY A 176 16.42 -13.29 -5.35
CA GLY A 176 17.10 -14.23 -4.47
C GLY A 176 16.27 -14.60 -3.25
N TYR A 177 16.88 -14.55 -2.07
CA TYR A 177 16.27 -15.01 -0.82
C TYR A 177 15.40 -13.94 -0.12
N ILE A 178 15.50 -12.68 -0.53
CA ILE A 178 14.64 -11.60 -0.06
C ILE A 178 13.26 -11.74 -0.73
N ASN A 179 12.20 -11.22 -0.12
CA ASN A 179 10.84 -11.29 -0.66
C ASN A 179 10.22 -12.71 -0.69
N GLN A 180 10.67 -13.59 0.19
CA GLN A 180 10.06 -14.95 0.31
C GLN A 180 8.68 -14.90 0.98
N GLY A 181 8.43 -13.91 1.85
CA GLY A 181 7.14 -13.68 2.48
C GLY A 181 6.16 -12.93 1.58
N LEU A 182 4.88 -12.88 2.00
CA LEU A 182 3.85 -12.13 1.26
C LEU A 182 4.02 -10.61 1.43
N VAL A 183 4.35 -10.14 2.64
CA VAL A 183 4.46 -8.71 2.93
C VAL A 183 5.84 -8.45 3.54
N ASN A 184 6.78 -8.00 2.71
CA ASN A 184 8.12 -7.62 3.12
C ASN A 184 8.22 -6.09 3.06
N GLU A 185 8.55 -5.47 4.17
CA GLU A 185 8.47 -4.02 4.30
C GLU A 185 9.59 -3.45 5.17
N ARG A 186 9.73 -2.10 5.14
CA ARG A 186 10.67 -1.33 5.94
C ARG A 186 12.12 -1.82 5.83
N PRO A 187 12.67 -1.94 4.59
CA PRO A 187 14.06 -2.28 4.42
C PRO A 187 14.94 -1.19 5.01
N VAL A 188 15.99 -1.58 5.71
CA VAL A 188 17.04 -0.68 6.21
C VAL A 188 18.40 -1.30 5.90
N VAL A 189 19.32 -0.47 5.42
CA VAL A 189 20.65 -0.91 4.99
C VAL A 189 21.71 -0.10 5.76
N SER A 190 22.78 -0.77 6.21
CA SER A 190 23.93 -0.12 6.83
C SER A 190 24.61 0.82 5.86
N PHE A 191 25.27 1.89 6.36
CA PHE A 191 25.92 2.89 5.48
C PHE A 191 27.06 2.30 4.65
N ASP A 192 27.69 1.22 5.12
CA ASP A 192 28.69 0.46 4.35
C ASP A 192 28.09 -0.42 3.24
N GLY A 193 26.75 -0.50 3.16
CA GLY A 193 26.01 -1.28 2.17
C GLY A 193 26.04 -2.79 2.35
N ASN A 194 26.59 -3.31 3.44
CA ASN A 194 26.86 -4.75 3.59
C ASN A 194 25.80 -5.51 4.41
N THR A 195 24.97 -4.81 5.17
CA THR A 195 23.92 -5.43 6.00
C THR A 195 22.58 -4.80 5.67
N MET A 196 21.56 -5.64 5.45
CA MET A 196 20.16 -5.20 5.34
C MET A 196 19.35 -5.87 6.44
N ALA A 197 18.46 -5.12 7.08
CA ALA A 197 17.39 -5.65 7.89
C ALA A 197 16.04 -5.24 7.29
N TYR A 198 15.01 -6.06 7.48
CA TYR A 198 13.66 -5.76 7.04
C TYR A 198 12.64 -6.47 7.90
N THR A 199 11.39 -6.03 7.81
CA THR A 199 10.26 -6.64 8.51
C THR A 199 9.40 -7.43 7.53
N GLU A 200 9.08 -8.68 7.86
CA GLU A 200 8.03 -9.46 7.22
C GLU A 200 6.78 -9.44 8.10
N ARG A 201 5.64 -9.04 7.54
CA ARG A 201 4.35 -9.11 8.25
C ARG A 201 3.63 -10.42 7.95
N ARG A 202 3.32 -11.18 9.00
CA ARG A 202 2.58 -12.45 8.97
C ARG A 202 1.25 -12.32 9.70
N GLY A 203 0.25 -11.80 9.02
CA GLY A 203 -1.03 -11.45 9.65
C GLY A 203 -0.84 -10.29 10.64
N LEU A 204 -1.04 -10.55 11.92
CA LEU A 204 -0.85 -9.56 13.01
C LEU A 204 0.55 -9.61 13.64
N GLU A 205 1.42 -10.48 13.18
CA GLU A 205 2.77 -10.64 13.72
C GLU A 205 3.81 -10.06 12.76
N SER A 206 4.84 -9.46 13.31
CA SER A 206 6.01 -8.95 12.60
C SER A 206 7.23 -9.83 12.89
N VAL A 207 7.97 -10.18 11.84
CA VAL A 207 9.21 -10.94 11.92
C VAL A 207 10.35 -10.09 11.36
N VAL A 208 11.42 -9.92 12.11
CA VAL A 208 12.57 -9.14 11.70
C VAL A 208 13.66 -10.04 11.14
N TYR A 209 14.04 -9.77 9.90
CA TYR A 209 15.10 -10.46 9.20
C TYR A 209 16.34 -9.59 9.06
N VAL A 210 17.51 -10.22 9.11
CA VAL A 210 18.79 -9.61 8.76
C VAL A 210 19.48 -10.46 7.71
N THR A 211 20.03 -9.82 6.68
CA THR A 211 20.86 -10.48 5.67
C THR A 211 22.15 -9.66 5.46
N ARG A 212 23.16 -10.32 4.92
CA ARG A 212 24.46 -9.70 4.62
C ARG A 212 24.80 -9.90 3.16
N MET A 213 25.59 -8.98 2.62
CA MET A 213 26.07 -9.06 1.24
C MET A 213 27.04 -10.25 1.08
N GLU A 214 26.79 -11.11 0.11
CA GLU A 214 27.64 -12.21 -0.32
C GLU A 214 28.08 -11.97 -1.77
N GLY A 215 29.26 -11.40 -1.94
CA GLY A 215 29.72 -10.92 -3.24
C GLY A 215 28.88 -9.73 -3.74
N THR A 216 28.07 -9.93 -4.77
CA THR A 216 27.20 -8.88 -5.36
C THR A 216 25.71 -9.10 -5.08
N SER A 217 25.37 -10.08 -4.24
CA SER A 217 23.99 -10.45 -3.95
C SER A 217 23.75 -10.51 -2.44
N TRP A 218 22.52 -10.29 -2.03
CA TRP A 218 22.11 -10.51 -0.65
C TRP A 218 22.09 -12.01 -0.32
N GLY A 219 22.72 -12.39 0.78
CA GLY A 219 22.72 -13.75 1.30
C GLY A 219 21.37 -14.17 1.87
N THR A 220 21.31 -15.38 2.43
CA THR A 220 20.09 -15.91 3.05
C THR A 220 19.70 -15.09 4.29
N PRO A 221 18.49 -14.49 4.35
CA PRO A 221 18.04 -13.76 5.52
C PRO A 221 17.88 -14.66 6.76
N VAL A 222 18.26 -14.15 7.90
CA VAL A 222 18.16 -14.82 9.21
C VAL A 222 17.08 -14.13 10.01
N ASP A 223 16.10 -14.89 10.54
CA ASP A 223 15.11 -14.42 11.51
C ASP A 223 15.79 -14.20 12.86
N ILE A 224 15.81 -12.95 13.33
CA ILE A 224 16.42 -12.57 14.61
C ILE A 224 15.38 -12.26 15.69
N THR A 225 14.09 -12.39 15.41
CA THR A 225 12.97 -11.97 16.26
C THR A 225 13.03 -12.63 17.65
N LEU A 226 13.22 -13.95 17.67
CA LEU A 226 13.30 -14.71 18.93
C LEU A 226 14.63 -14.48 19.66
N GLU A 227 15.75 -14.47 18.91
CA GLU A 227 17.08 -14.24 19.49
C GLU A 227 17.15 -12.90 20.21
N ALA A 228 16.63 -11.84 19.59
CA ALA A 228 16.62 -10.50 20.17
C ALA A 228 15.42 -10.23 21.10
N SER A 229 14.54 -11.20 21.34
CA SER A 229 13.36 -11.08 22.21
C SER A 229 12.42 -9.91 21.83
N MET A 230 12.16 -9.72 20.53
CA MET A 230 11.43 -8.56 20.02
C MET A 230 9.92 -8.61 20.31
N GLY A 231 9.34 -9.82 20.40
CA GLY A 231 7.88 -10.00 20.45
C GLY A 231 7.25 -9.96 19.05
N THR A 232 5.97 -9.64 18.97
CA THR A 232 5.17 -9.77 17.74
C THR A 232 4.89 -8.45 17.01
N ASP A 233 5.16 -7.30 17.63
CA ASP A 233 4.87 -5.97 17.07
C ASP A 233 6.13 -5.09 17.13
N CYS A 234 7.15 -5.51 16.38
CA CYS A 234 8.44 -4.86 16.32
C CYS A 234 8.87 -4.69 14.86
N HIS A 235 9.29 -3.48 14.46
CA HIS A 235 9.63 -3.13 13.08
C HIS A 235 11.02 -2.51 12.98
N THR A 236 11.70 -2.77 11.86
CA THR A 236 12.99 -2.16 11.53
C THR A 236 12.86 -0.66 11.25
N THR A 237 13.82 0.15 11.74
CA THR A 237 13.84 1.60 11.51
C THR A 237 15.17 2.12 10.96
N SER A 238 16.32 1.70 11.46
CA SER A 238 17.63 1.99 10.85
C SER A 238 18.72 1.05 11.33
N LEU A 239 19.81 0.95 10.55
CA LEU A 239 21.07 0.32 10.91
C LEU A 239 22.16 1.39 11.03
N ASN A 240 23.12 1.15 11.94
CA ASN A 240 24.33 1.96 12.03
C ASN A 240 25.28 1.70 10.86
N ASN A 241 26.46 2.33 10.88
CA ASN A 241 27.40 2.35 9.77
C ASN A 241 27.83 0.93 9.30
N ASP A 242 28.10 0.03 10.21
CA ASP A 242 28.63 -1.33 9.94
C ASP A 242 27.60 -2.44 10.13
N GLY A 243 26.33 -2.09 10.35
CA GLY A 243 25.24 -3.07 10.53
C GLY A 243 25.29 -3.86 11.82
N THR A 244 25.97 -3.34 12.85
CA THR A 244 26.09 -3.98 14.19
C THR A 244 25.09 -3.45 15.21
N GLU A 245 24.46 -2.31 14.98
CA GLU A 245 23.35 -1.78 15.76
C GLU A 245 22.11 -1.65 14.88
N LEU A 246 21.01 -2.30 15.28
CA LEU A 246 19.71 -2.20 14.62
C LEU A 246 18.74 -1.48 15.55
N TYR A 247 18.23 -0.34 15.09
CA TYR A 247 17.17 0.41 15.74
C TYR A 247 15.82 -0.10 15.29
N LEU A 248 14.87 -0.11 16.21
CA LEU A 248 13.57 -0.76 16.06
C LEU A 248 12.48 0.13 16.65
N PHE A 249 11.34 0.16 16.02
CA PHE A 249 10.08 0.61 16.61
C PHE A 249 9.36 -0.59 17.22
N LYS A 250 8.80 -0.43 18.40
CA LYS A 250 7.94 -1.41 19.04
C LYS A 250 6.72 -0.75 19.65
N ASN A 251 5.55 -1.32 19.38
CA ASN A 251 4.31 -0.93 20.02
C ASN A 251 4.17 -1.66 21.36
N ASP A 252 4.36 -0.93 22.45
CA ASP A 252 4.23 -1.46 23.80
C ASP A 252 2.84 -1.13 24.37
N ASN A 253 1.83 -1.96 24.10
CA ASN A 253 0.45 -1.73 24.56
C ASN A 253 -0.13 -0.37 24.14
N TYR A 254 -0.07 -0.08 22.85
CA TYR A 254 -0.50 1.19 22.20
C TYR A 254 0.39 2.40 22.51
N ASP A 255 1.55 2.17 23.10
CA ASP A 255 2.59 3.17 23.34
C ASP A 255 3.79 2.87 22.43
N GLY A 256 4.04 3.73 21.44
CA GLY A 256 5.14 3.59 20.48
C GLY A 256 6.47 3.92 21.13
N ASN A 257 7.46 3.03 21.01
CA ASN A 257 8.78 3.23 21.63
C ASN A 257 9.91 2.77 20.70
N ILE A 258 11.07 3.40 20.84
CA ILE A 258 12.29 3.11 20.09
C ILE A 258 13.22 2.23 20.92
N TYR A 259 13.66 1.14 20.29
CA TYR A 259 14.58 0.15 20.88
C TYR A 259 15.82 0.02 20.02
N VAL A 260 16.86 -0.59 20.58
CA VAL A 260 18.08 -0.97 19.88
C VAL A 260 18.47 -2.41 20.24
N THR A 261 18.99 -3.15 19.27
CA THR A 261 19.70 -4.41 19.49
C THR A 261 21.08 -4.35 18.86
N ARG A 262 22.05 -5.08 19.43
CA ARG A 262 23.46 -5.05 19.01
C ARG A 262 23.94 -6.43 18.65
N TYR A 263 24.69 -6.51 17.56
CA TYR A 263 25.33 -7.71 17.11
C TYR A 263 26.75 -7.79 17.66
N THR A 264 27.00 -8.77 18.54
CA THR A 264 28.29 -9.00 19.18
C THR A 264 28.55 -10.50 19.28
N ASP A 265 29.76 -10.93 18.97
CA ASP A 265 30.18 -12.34 19.05
C ASP A 265 29.28 -13.32 18.29
N GLY A 266 28.76 -12.88 17.12
CA GLY A 266 27.93 -13.72 16.26
C GLY A 266 26.45 -13.79 16.67
N LYS A 267 25.98 -12.95 17.59
CA LYS A 267 24.59 -12.95 18.13
C LYS A 267 24.04 -11.56 18.28
N TRP A 268 22.72 -11.44 18.11
CA TRP A 268 21.96 -10.24 18.46
C TRP A 268 21.60 -10.24 19.94
N SER A 269 21.84 -9.12 20.62
CA SER A 269 21.41 -8.93 22.01
C SER A 269 19.89 -8.85 22.12
N HIS A 270 19.33 -9.04 23.31
CA HIS A 270 17.95 -8.64 23.57
C HIS A 270 17.79 -7.15 23.28
N ILE A 271 16.60 -6.76 22.78
CA ILE A 271 16.28 -5.36 22.53
C ILE A 271 16.33 -4.54 23.82
N GLU A 272 16.91 -3.36 23.75
CA GLU A 272 17.00 -2.40 24.85
C GLU A 272 16.19 -1.15 24.50
N LYS A 273 15.30 -0.73 25.40
CA LYS A 273 14.55 0.52 25.26
C LYS A 273 15.51 1.70 25.40
N LEU A 274 15.47 2.67 24.49
CA LEU A 274 16.27 3.88 24.62
C LEU A 274 15.86 4.69 25.85
N ASN A 275 16.73 5.61 26.26
CA ASN A 275 16.53 6.38 27.49
C ASN A 275 15.30 7.29 27.45
N LYS A 276 14.97 7.93 28.59
CA LYS A 276 13.79 8.79 28.76
C LYS A 276 13.79 10.09 27.95
N ASN A 277 14.92 10.48 27.38
CA ASN A 277 14.98 11.62 26.46
C ASN A 277 14.39 11.25 25.10
N ILE A 278 14.55 10.00 24.68
CA ILE A 278 13.98 9.48 23.45
C ILE A 278 12.56 8.97 23.70
N ASN A 279 12.38 7.99 24.58
CA ASN A 279 11.08 7.40 24.87
C ASN A 279 10.42 8.12 26.05
N THR A 280 9.26 8.70 25.81
CA THR A 280 8.52 9.51 26.78
C THR A 280 7.15 8.88 27.10
N LYS A 281 6.22 9.66 27.59
CA LYS A 281 4.81 9.30 27.71
C LYS A 281 4.01 9.55 26.42
N PHE A 282 4.66 10.09 25.42
CA PHE A 282 4.11 10.37 24.10
C PHE A 282 4.48 9.21 23.16
N TYR A 283 3.97 9.25 21.94
CA TYR A 283 4.25 8.26 20.92
C TYR A 283 5.57 8.60 20.22
N GLU A 284 6.53 7.70 20.25
CA GLU A 284 7.79 7.77 19.53
C GLU A 284 7.93 6.63 18.54
N SER A 285 8.28 6.96 17.30
CA SER A 285 8.45 5.95 16.24
C SER A 285 9.63 6.29 15.34
N HIS A 286 9.97 5.35 14.45
CA HIS A 286 10.86 5.50 13.29
C HIS A 286 12.12 6.33 13.54
N ALA A 287 13.13 5.71 14.13
CA ALA A 287 14.41 6.33 14.41
C ALA A 287 15.42 6.06 13.28
N ALA A 288 16.20 7.08 12.89
CA ALA A 288 17.34 6.99 11.98
C ALA A 288 18.61 7.50 12.66
N ILE A 289 19.61 6.63 12.73
CA ILE A 289 20.95 6.97 13.27
C ILE A 289 21.79 7.67 12.21
N SER A 290 22.57 8.69 12.60
CA SER A 290 23.59 9.30 11.75
C SER A 290 24.75 8.35 11.47
N SER A 291 25.51 8.60 10.39
CA SER A 291 26.63 7.76 10.00
C SER A 291 27.74 7.67 11.06
N ASP A 292 27.97 8.76 11.82
CA ASP A 292 28.92 8.81 12.92
C ASP A 292 28.37 8.24 14.24
N GLY A 293 27.09 7.81 14.26
CA GLY A 293 26.41 7.22 15.41
C GLY A 293 26.11 8.20 16.55
N LYS A 294 26.21 9.54 16.32
CA LYS A 294 26.05 10.54 17.38
C LYS A 294 24.71 11.26 17.37
N LYS A 295 23.97 11.26 16.25
CA LYS A 295 22.64 11.87 16.13
C LYS A 295 21.59 10.81 15.85
N LEU A 296 20.44 10.97 16.50
CA LEU A 296 19.26 10.14 16.24
C LEU A 296 18.12 11.04 15.81
N TYR A 297 17.68 10.90 14.58
CA TYR A 297 16.47 11.51 14.06
C TYR A 297 15.31 10.59 14.32
N PHE A 298 14.19 11.09 14.78
CA PHE A 298 13.04 10.22 15.09
C PHE A 298 11.73 11.00 15.05
N THR A 299 10.63 10.29 14.94
CA THR A 299 9.27 10.82 14.94
C THR A 299 8.70 10.82 16.36
N SER A 300 8.04 11.91 16.77
CA SER A 300 7.34 11.99 18.06
C SER A 300 6.22 13.04 18.02
N ASN A 301 5.13 12.77 18.78
CA ASN A 301 4.06 13.74 19.04
C ASN A 301 4.21 14.41 20.42
N ARG A 302 5.45 14.52 20.92
CA ARG A 302 5.77 15.17 22.21
C ARG A 302 5.41 16.64 22.22
N GLU A 303 5.31 17.21 23.42
CA GLU A 303 5.04 18.64 23.60
C GLU A 303 6.07 19.51 22.84
N GLY A 304 5.56 20.45 22.04
CA GLY A 304 6.37 21.28 21.16
C GLY A 304 6.36 20.84 19.68
N SER A 305 5.61 19.79 19.32
CA SER A 305 5.33 19.46 17.92
C SER A 305 4.45 20.55 17.27
N LEU A 306 4.64 20.76 15.97
CA LEU A 306 3.83 21.67 15.14
C LEU A 306 2.57 20.98 14.64
N GLY A 307 2.72 19.71 14.20
CA GLY A 307 1.65 18.78 13.85
C GLY A 307 1.31 17.82 14.97
N GLU A 308 0.75 16.66 14.63
CA GLU A 308 0.61 15.57 15.59
C GLU A 308 1.93 14.81 15.71
N LEU A 309 2.55 14.44 14.59
CA LEU A 309 3.83 13.75 14.51
C LEU A 309 4.86 14.64 13.81
N ASP A 310 5.92 15.00 14.52
CA ASP A 310 7.03 15.80 14.02
C ASP A 310 8.34 15.02 14.02
N LEU A 311 9.30 15.45 13.21
CA LEU A 311 10.67 14.97 13.25
C LEU A 311 11.50 15.74 14.27
N TRP A 312 12.20 14.98 15.10
CA TRP A 312 13.06 15.46 16.17
C TRP A 312 14.48 14.91 16.00
N VAL A 313 15.47 15.58 16.56
CA VAL A 313 16.86 15.12 16.61
C VAL A 313 17.39 15.16 18.03
N SER A 314 18.05 14.08 18.45
CA SER A 314 18.82 14.02 19.70
C SER A 314 20.29 13.76 19.40
N GLU A 315 21.19 14.37 20.16
CA GLU A 315 22.63 14.13 20.08
C GLU A 315 23.10 13.38 21.33
N LYS A 316 24.05 12.47 21.16
CA LYS A 316 24.71 11.80 22.29
C LYS A 316 25.53 12.82 23.09
N ASP A 317 25.39 12.78 24.40
CA ASP A 317 26.20 13.56 25.32
C ASP A 317 27.60 12.96 25.53
N GLN A 318 28.41 13.59 26.41
CA GLN A 318 29.78 13.12 26.71
C GLN A 318 29.84 11.73 27.35
N THR A 319 28.73 11.25 27.90
CA THR A 319 28.64 9.90 28.50
C THR A 319 28.22 8.84 27.46
N GLY A 320 27.83 9.25 26.27
CA GLY A 320 27.31 8.40 25.20
C GLY A 320 25.81 8.16 25.26
N ASP A 321 25.11 8.78 26.20
CA ASP A 321 23.66 8.73 26.33
C ASP A 321 22.98 9.77 25.41
N TRP A 322 21.72 9.46 25.01
CA TRP A 322 20.92 10.39 24.21
C TRP A 322 20.53 11.63 25.04
N GLY A 323 20.88 12.79 24.56
CA GLY A 323 20.54 14.08 25.13
C GLY A 323 19.09 14.51 24.88
N VAL A 324 18.73 15.71 25.35
CA VAL A 324 17.38 16.28 25.15
C VAL A 324 17.17 16.58 23.65
N PRO A 325 16.10 16.06 23.04
CA PRO A 325 15.84 16.27 21.62
C PRO A 325 15.44 17.71 21.28
N VAL A 326 15.73 18.09 20.04
CA VAL A 326 15.33 19.35 19.44
C VAL A 326 14.42 19.07 18.24
N ASN A 327 13.30 19.81 18.15
CA ASN A 327 12.42 19.77 17.00
C ASN A 327 13.15 20.31 15.75
N LEU A 328 13.00 19.65 14.57
CA LEU A 328 13.67 20.09 13.35
C LEU A 328 13.14 21.43 12.77
N GLY A 329 12.04 21.93 13.35
CA GLY A 329 11.46 23.24 13.03
C GLY A 329 10.58 23.24 11.78
N ASN A 330 9.96 24.38 11.52
CA ASN A 330 8.91 24.58 10.54
C ASN A 330 9.34 24.53 9.05
N VAL A 331 10.60 24.31 8.77
CA VAL A 331 11.07 24.03 7.41
C VAL A 331 10.86 22.56 7.05
N VAL A 332 11.12 21.67 8.02
CA VAL A 332 10.99 20.21 7.88
C VAL A 332 9.61 19.74 8.35
N ASN A 333 9.17 20.23 9.51
CA ASN A 333 7.88 19.85 10.10
C ASN A 333 6.76 20.80 9.64
N THR A 334 5.56 20.28 9.48
CA THR A 334 4.35 21.01 9.07
C THR A 334 3.26 20.90 10.14
N PRO A 335 2.11 21.55 9.99
CA PRO A 335 0.93 21.27 10.85
C PRO A 335 0.32 19.87 10.65
N TYR A 336 0.87 19.05 9.77
CA TYR A 336 0.47 17.68 9.49
C TYR A 336 1.49 16.70 10.09
N ASN A 337 1.47 15.45 9.64
CA ASN A 337 2.36 14.42 10.16
C ASN A 337 3.61 14.27 9.31
N GLU A 338 4.76 14.16 9.97
CA GLU A 338 6.05 13.76 9.39
C GLU A 338 6.55 12.49 10.07
N GLU A 339 6.90 11.48 9.26
CA GLU A 339 7.33 10.16 9.73
C GLU A 339 8.52 9.61 8.95
N THR A 340 9.04 8.48 9.44
CA THR A 340 10.06 7.64 8.79
C THR A 340 11.26 8.42 8.27
N PRO A 341 11.97 9.17 9.15
CA PRO A 341 13.19 9.87 8.74
C PRO A 341 14.29 8.89 8.38
N PHE A 342 15.08 9.23 7.36
CA PHE A 342 16.38 8.63 7.06
C PHE A 342 17.38 9.73 6.74
N ILE A 343 18.58 9.60 7.29
CA ILE A 343 19.69 10.50 7.01
C ILE A 343 20.70 9.79 6.11
N SER A 344 21.25 10.52 5.12
CA SER A 344 22.28 9.98 4.22
C SER A 344 23.61 9.74 4.93
N GLY A 345 24.48 8.92 4.33
CA GLY A 345 25.80 8.61 4.89
C GLY A 345 26.74 9.81 5.05
N ASP A 346 26.50 10.91 4.35
CA ASP A 346 27.21 12.18 4.51
C ASP A 346 26.54 13.16 5.50
N ASP A 347 25.46 12.72 6.16
CA ASP A 347 24.62 13.47 7.09
C ASP A 347 24.02 14.78 6.53
N ASN A 348 23.98 14.95 5.20
CA ASN A 348 23.53 16.17 4.53
C ASN A 348 22.20 16.05 3.81
N THR A 349 21.64 14.84 3.67
CA THR A 349 20.35 14.61 3.02
C THR A 349 19.44 13.86 3.96
N LEU A 350 18.30 14.48 4.31
CA LEU A 350 17.22 13.88 5.09
C LEU A 350 16.10 13.51 4.14
N THR A 351 15.71 12.24 4.11
CA THR A 351 14.45 11.79 3.50
C THR A 351 13.46 11.45 4.59
N PHE A 352 12.19 11.69 4.34
CA PHE A 352 11.11 11.41 5.28
C PHE A 352 9.78 11.32 4.56
N SER A 353 8.77 10.78 5.23
CA SER A 353 7.40 10.76 4.75
C SER A 353 6.62 11.90 5.39
N SER A 354 5.79 12.61 4.61
CA SER A 354 4.97 13.71 5.11
C SER A 354 3.59 13.74 4.43
N GLU A 355 2.56 14.06 5.19
CA GLU A 355 1.23 14.42 4.69
C GLU A 355 1.16 15.91 4.29
N GLY A 356 2.17 16.70 4.68
CA GLY A 356 2.32 18.13 4.35
C GLY A 356 3.10 18.37 3.07
N HIS A 357 3.77 19.52 2.96
CA HIS A 357 4.69 19.91 1.85
C HIS A 357 4.10 19.81 0.43
N GLY A 358 2.78 19.68 0.28
CA GLY A 358 2.15 19.43 -1.02
C GLY A 358 2.24 17.97 -1.43
N SER A 359 1.80 17.06 -0.56
CA SER A 359 1.65 15.64 -0.88
C SER A 359 0.60 15.40 -1.96
N MET A 360 0.68 14.26 -2.63
CA MET A 360 -0.28 13.78 -3.65
C MET A 360 -1.53 13.14 -3.04
N GLY A 361 -1.50 12.83 -1.74
CA GLY A 361 -2.61 12.15 -1.08
C GLY A 361 -2.37 11.95 0.41
N GLY A 362 -1.95 10.78 0.82
CA GLY A 362 -1.51 10.48 2.17
C GLY A 362 -0.06 10.91 2.42
N TYR A 363 0.73 10.04 3.00
CA TYR A 363 2.16 10.25 3.16
C TYR A 363 2.88 10.11 1.82
N ASP A 364 3.65 11.13 1.44
CA ASP A 364 4.60 11.09 0.32
C ASP A 364 6.04 11.16 0.82
N ILE A 365 6.99 10.74 -0.02
CA ILE A 365 8.41 10.81 0.29
C ILE A 365 8.98 12.18 -0.12
N PHE A 366 9.62 12.84 0.85
CA PHE A 366 10.28 14.12 0.67
C PHE A 366 11.76 14.03 0.97
N LEU A 367 12.52 14.92 0.34
CA LEU A 367 13.96 15.06 0.49
C LEU A 367 14.30 16.51 0.84
N ALA A 368 15.03 16.73 1.94
CA ALA A 368 15.63 18.00 2.34
C ALA A 368 17.15 17.88 2.39
N LYS A 369 17.85 18.94 2.01
CA LYS A 369 19.33 19.02 2.08
C LYS A 369 19.77 19.96 3.17
N LEU A 370 20.82 19.59 3.88
CA LEU A 370 21.46 20.47 4.86
C LEU A 370 22.44 21.40 4.14
N SER A 371 22.23 22.70 4.23
CA SER A 371 23.10 23.72 3.68
C SER A 371 23.31 24.82 4.71
N ASN A 372 24.58 25.16 5.00
CA ASN A 372 24.93 26.16 6.01
C ASN A 372 24.24 25.91 7.38
N ASN A 373 24.18 24.66 7.82
CA ASN A 373 23.49 24.20 9.04
C ASN A 373 21.97 24.48 9.07
N GLN A 374 21.36 24.64 7.93
CA GLN A 374 19.90 24.79 7.79
C GLN A 374 19.35 23.81 6.76
N TRP A 375 18.21 23.21 7.04
CA TRP A 375 17.50 22.38 6.09
C TRP A 375 16.88 23.24 4.98
N THR A 376 17.01 22.80 3.75
CA THR A 376 16.29 23.40 2.61
C THR A 376 14.80 23.01 2.68
N THR A 377 13.96 23.76 1.99
CA THR A 377 12.57 23.36 1.76
C THR A 377 12.53 21.95 1.17
N PRO A 378 11.75 21.01 1.78
CA PRO A 378 11.65 19.65 1.28
C PRO A 378 11.04 19.58 -0.12
N VAL A 379 11.51 18.64 -0.92
CA VAL A 379 11.04 18.40 -2.28
C VAL A 379 10.49 16.98 -2.35
N ASN A 380 9.27 16.81 -2.90
CA ASN A 380 8.69 15.51 -3.18
C ASN A 380 9.55 14.77 -4.20
N ILE A 381 9.88 13.50 -3.94
CA ILE A 381 10.73 12.71 -4.87
C ILE A 381 9.99 12.29 -6.13
N GLY A 382 8.68 12.46 -6.19
CA GLY A 382 7.86 12.39 -7.38
C GLY A 382 7.20 11.03 -7.67
N TYR A 383 6.17 11.08 -8.53
CA TYR A 383 5.50 9.88 -9.03
C TYR A 383 6.42 9.10 -9.99
N PRO A 384 6.49 7.75 -9.92
CA PRO A 384 5.61 6.84 -9.18
C PRO A 384 6.11 6.42 -7.78
N VAL A 385 7.18 6.95 -7.25
CA VAL A 385 7.67 6.60 -5.91
C VAL A 385 6.76 7.19 -4.84
N SER A 386 6.39 8.45 -4.99
CA SER A 386 5.24 9.05 -4.30
C SER A 386 3.96 8.82 -5.11
N SER A 387 2.82 8.66 -4.45
CA SER A 387 1.54 8.32 -5.09
C SER A 387 0.36 8.90 -4.30
N THR A 388 -0.87 8.67 -4.76
CA THR A 388 -2.10 9.08 -4.05
C THR A 388 -2.42 8.23 -2.81
N ASP A 389 -1.67 7.19 -2.53
CA ASP A 389 -1.74 6.37 -1.32
C ASP A 389 -0.50 6.64 -0.44
N ASP A 390 -0.47 6.08 0.77
CA ASP A 390 0.63 6.26 1.71
C ASP A 390 1.94 5.68 1.21
N ASN A 391 2.96 6.52 1.13
CA ASN A 391 4.32 6.16 0.78
C ASN A 391 5.23 6.43 1.98
N ILE A 392 5.68 5.38 2.62
CA ILE A 392 6.48 5.44 3.85
C ILE A 392 7.73 4.57 3.78
N ALA A 393 8.74 4.93 4.58
CA ALA A 393 9.96 4.13 4.76
C ALA A 393 10.77 3.92 3.47
N PHE A 394 10.98 4.98 2.70
CA PHE A 394 11.99 4.99 1.63
C PHE A 394 13.36 5.20 2.25
N GLN A 395 14.23 4.19 2.17
CA GLN A 395 15.61 4.32 2.60
C GLN A 395 16.50 4.79 1.47
N PRO A 396 17.06 6.00 1.55
CA PRO A 396 17.99 6.52 0.53
C PRO A 396 19.33 5.81 0.56
N PHE A 397 19.92 5.70 -0.61
CA PHE A 397 21.28 5.29 -0.87
C PHE A 397 21.87 6.22 -1.94
N ASP A 398 23.21 6.33 -2.02
CA ASP A 398 23.86 7.20 -3.00
C ASP A 398 23.28 8.65 -3.06
N ASN A 399 23.28 9.33 -1.91
CA ASN A 399 22.79 10.70 -1.75
C ASN A 399 21.33 10.92 -2.23
N GLY A 400 20.49 9.89 -2.10
CA GLY A 400 19.09 9.93 -2.48
C GLY A 400 18.81 9.63 -3.95
N MET A 401 19.85 9.40 -4.76
CA MET A 401 19.69 9.01 -6.17
C MET A 401 19.36 7.54 -6.36
N GLN A 402 19.53 6.74 -5.33
CA GLN A 402 19.09 5.36 -5.23
C GLN A 402 18.48 5.12 -3.86
N GLY A 403 17.73 4.01 -3.72
CA GLY A 403 17.17 3.65 -2.44
C GLY A 403 16.53 2.27 -2.44
N PHE A 404 16.09 1.87 -1.25
CA PHE A 404 15.28 0.68 -1.05
C PHE A 404 13.89 1.09 -0.58
N TYR A 405 12.89 0.47 -1.14
CA TYR A 405 11.50 0.78 -0.88
C TYR A 405 10.63 -0.47 -1.04
N SER A 406 9.49 -0.50 -0.38
CA SER A 406 8.57 -1.62 -0.48
C SER A 406 7.41 -1.27 -1.39
N ILE A 407 7.22 -2.05 -2.44
CA ILE A 407 6.21 -1.84 -3.48
C ILE A 407 5.20 -2.99 -3.52
N MET A 408 4.01 -2.67 -3.97
CA MET A 408 2.99 -3.68 -4.29
C MET A 408 3.36 -4.40 -5.60
N THR A 409 3.40 -5.72 -5.57
CA THR A 409 3.72 -6.56 -6.75
C THR A 409 2.63 -7.57 -7.07
N GLY A 410 1.56 -7.62 -6.28
CA GLY A 410 0.42 -8.52 -6.47
C GLY A 410 -0.58 -8.39 -5.32
N TYR A 411 -1.70 -9.12 -5.42
CA TYR A 411 -2.73 -9.09 -4.38
C TYR A 411 -2.17 -9.51 -3.03
N LYS A 412 -2.26 -8.62 -2.04
CA LYS A 412 -1.70 -8.77 -0.68
C LYS A 412 -0.21 -9.13 -0.69
N LYS A 413 0.52 -8.76 -1.74
CA LYS A 413 1.94 -9.01 -1.88
C LYS A 413 2.73 -7.71 -1.95
N LYS A 414 3.64 -7.51 -1.00
CA LYS A 414 4.55 -6.37 -0.91
C LYS A 414 5.99 -6.86 -0.93
N GLU A 415 6.78 -6.33 -1.83
CA GLU A 415 8.18 -6.73 -2.02
C GLU A 415 9.12 -5.54 -1.86
N ILE A 416 10.28 -5.80 -1.30
CA ILE A 416 11.37 -4.84 -1.24
C ILE A 416 11.96 -4.70 -2.64
N ALA A 417 12.05 -3.47 -3.12
CA ALA A 417 12.60 -3.11 -4.40
C ALA A 417 13.79 -2.16 -4.26
N HIS A 418 14.71 -2.25 -5.20
CA HIS A 418 15.72 -1.23 -5.45
C HIS A 418 15.11 -0.17 -6.36
N VAL A 419 15.29 1.08 -5.98
CA VAL A 419 14.83 2.28 -6.70
C VAL A 419 16.06 3.03 -7.18
N ASP A 420 16.14 3.36 -8.47
CA ASP A 420 17.29 4.04 -9.08
C ASP A 420 16.78 5.19 -9.96
N PHE A 421 17.16 6.42 -9.61
CA PHE A 421 16.85 7.63 -10.36
C PHE A 421 17.93 7.96 -11.41
N ASN A 422 19.07 7.24 -11.42
CA ASN A 422 20.15 7.41 -12.40
C ASN A 422 19.83 6.65 -13.71
N VAL A 423 18.65 6.89 -14.29
CA VAL A 423 18.27 6.25 -15.56
C VAL A 423 18.85 7.02 -16.74
N PRO A 424 19.73 6.41 -17.58
CA PRO A 424 20.36 7.08 -18.72
C PRO A 424 19.33 7.60 -19.74
N ASP A 425 19.68 8.71 -20.41
CA ASP A 425 18.83 9.29 -21.46
C ASP A 425 18.63 8.36 -22.69
N GLU A 426 19.55 7.44 -22.91
CA GLU A 426 19.51 6.50 -24.05
C GLU A 426 18.45 5.41 -23.93
N GLU A 427 17.99 5.08 -22.70
CA GLU A 427 16.86 4.16 -22.47
C GLU A 427 15.50 4.77 -22.88
N LYS A 428 15.48 6.02 -23.31
CA LYS A 428 14.27 6.69 -23.82
C LYS A 428 13.68 6.08 -25.10
N LYS A 429 14.43 5.25 -25.83
CA LYS A 429 14.04 4.86 -27.19
C LYS A 429 13.07 3.68 -27.26
N ASP A 430 12.93 2.85 -26.21
CA ASP A 430 12.19 1.60 -26.29
C ASP A 430 11.21 1.32 -25.14
N THR A 431 11.07 2.19 -24.14
CA THR A 431 10.08 2.00 -23.09
C THR A 431 8.85 2.87 -23.35
N VAL A 432 8.02 2.44 -24.26
CA VAL A 432 6.63 2.88 -24.28
C VAL A 432 5.94 2.19 -23.11
N THR A 433 5.77 2.91 -22.01
CA THR A 433 4.96 2.42 -20.89
C THR A 433 3.50 2.56 -21.29
N ILE A 434 2.88 1.43 -21.57
CA ILE A 434 1.43 1.39 -21.82
C ILE A 434 0.76 1.41 -20.46
N SER A 435 0.05 2.47 -20.12
CA SER A 435 -0.80 2.50 -18.92
C SER A 435 -2.22 2.10 -19.32
N PHE A 436 -2.65 0.91 -18.90
CA PHE A 436 -4.05 0.51 -19.02
C PHE A 436 -4.84 1.00 -17.80
N ASN A 437 -5.63 2.04 -18.00
CA ASN A 437 -6.59 2.48 -17.00
C ASN A 437 -7.98 1.94 -17.39
N LEU A 438 -8.49 0.97 -16.62
CA LEU A 438 -9.81 0.38 -16.85
C LEU A 438 -10.95 1.42 -16.85
N ALA A 439 -10.75 2.58 -16.21
CA ALA A 439 -11.74 3.66 -16.19
C ALA A 439 -11.80 4.47 -17.50
N ASP A 440 -10.72 4.47 -18.28
CA ASP A 440 -10.60 5.24 -19.53
C ASP A 440 -10.88 4.38 -20.79
N LEU A 441 -11.30 3.12 -20.59
CA LEU A 441 -11.61 2.22 -21.69
C LEU A 441 -12.79 2.76 -22.54
N PRO A 442 -12.61 2.93 -23.85
CA PRO A 442 -13.67 3.37 -24.76
C PRO A 442 -14.65 2.22 -25.03
N TYR A 443 -15.55 1.96 -24.08
CA TYR A 443 -16.53 0.90 -24.17
C TYR A 443 -17.45 1.10 -25.38
N LEU A 444 -17.63 0.03 -26.17
CA LEU A 444 -18.53 0.00 -27.30
C LEU A 444 -19.98 -0.18 -26.83
N THR A 445 -20.89 0.62 -27.35
CA THR A 445 -22.33 0.46 -27.09
C THR A 445 -22.96 -0.66 -27.93
N ASN A 446 -22.33 -1.01 -29.05
CA ASN A 446 -22.72 -2.13 -29.91
C ASN A 446 -21.47 -2.81 -30.43
N VAL A 447 -21.45 -4.14 -30.41
CA VAL A 447 -20.35 -4.96 -30.96
C VAL A 447 -20.74 -5.45 -32.32
N ASP A 448 -19.91 -5.18 -33.33
CA ASP A 448 -20.02 -5.82 -34.63
C ASP A 448 -19.63 -7.29 -34.50
N SER A 449 -20.56 -8.20 -34.81
CA SER A 449 -20.32 -9.65 -34.74
C SER A 449 -19.16 -10.12 -35.62
N SER A 450 -18.79 -9.35 -36.64
CA SER A 450 -17.62 -9.65 -37.48
C SER A 450 -16.27 -9.49 -36.75
N MET A 451 -16.23 -8.76 -35.62
CA MET A 451 -15.05 -8.59 -34.78
C MET A 451 -14.80 -9.79 -33.86
N LEU A 452 -15.79 -10.69 -33.72
CA LEU A 452 -15.72 -11.77 -32.73
C LEU A 452 -15.34 -13.09 -33.38
N ILE A 453 -14.43 -13.81 -32.76
CA ILE A 453 -14.11 -15.21 -33.10
C ILE A 453 -15.12 -16.10 -32.39
N THR A 454 -16.01 -16.75 -33.14
CA THR A 454 -17.11 -17.58 -32.62
C THR A 454 -16.96 -19.05 -32.95
N ASP A 455 -16.10 -19.40 -33.89
CA ASP A 455 -15.80 -20.78 -34.32
C ASP A 455 -14.70 -21.47 -33.49
N MET A 456 -14.14 -20.78 -32.51
CA MET A 456 -13.07 -21.26 -31.67
C MET A 456 -13.37 -20.98 -30.18
N VAL A 457 -12.77 -21.78 -29.30
CA VAL A 457 -12.88 -21.66 -27.83
C VAL A 457 -11.50 -21.56 -27.23
N ILE A 458 -11.32 -20.67 -26.23
CA ILE A 458 -10.07 -20.53 -25.48
C ILE A 458 -10.19 -21.13 -24.08
N ARG A 459 -9.10 -21.78 -23.62
CA ARG A 459 -9.00 -22.40 -22.29
C ARG A 459 -7.67 -22.08 -21.63
N ASP A 460 -7.63 -22.22 -20.30
CA ASP A 460 -6.42 -22.01 -19.52
C ASP A 460 -5.35 -23.06 -19.81
N VAL A 461 -4.08 -22.63 -19.81
CA VAL A 461 -2.93 -23.53 -19.80
C VAL A 461 -2.65 -23.90 -18.35
N LYS A 462 -2.66 -25.18 -18.01
CA LYS A 462 -2.24 -25.66 -16.68
C LYS A 462 -0.73 -25.86 -16.67
N ASP A 463 -0.06 -25.48 -15.56
CA ASP A 463 1.41 -25.62 -15.43
C ASP A 463 1.90 -27.06 -15.48
N THR A 464 1.03 -28.04 -15.21
CA THR A 464 1.34 -29.49 -15.25
C THR A 464 1.23 -30.09 -16.65
N ASP A 465 0.83 -29.33 -17.68
CA ASP A 465 0.64 -29.85 -19.03
C ASP A 465 1.99 -29.89 -19.79
N GLU A 466 2.75 -30.97 -19.66
CA GLU A 466 3.98 -31.23 -20.44
C GLU A 466 3.72 -31.90 -21.81
N THR A 467 2.51 -32.45 -22.03
CA THR A 467 2.15 -33.14 -23.27
C THR A 467 1.37 -32.26 -24.22
N VAL A 468 1.73 -32.29 -25.50
CA VAL A 468 0.96 -31.62 -26.58
C VAL A 468 -0.39 -32.34 -26.69
N GLU A 469 -1.48 -31.65 -26.34
CA GLU A 469 -2.84 -32.14 -26.53
C GLU A 469 -3.16 -32.12 -28.03
N PRO A 470 -3.62 -33.24 -28.64
CA PRO A 470 -3.76 -33.35 -30.09
C PRO A 470 -4.78 -32.42 -30.72
N ASP A 471 -5.66 -31.80 -29.92
CA ASP A 471 -6.75 -30.96 -30.40
C ASP A 471 -6.50 -29.44 -30.21
N VAL A 472 -5.33 -29.02 -29.68
CA VAL A 472 -4.94 -27.63 -29.57
C VAL A 472 -4.59 -27.08 -30.94
N LEU A 473 -5.31 -26.06 -31.42
CA LEU A 473 -5.03 -25.41 -32.68
C LEU A 473 -3.79 -24.53 -32.64
N TYR A 474 -3.68 -23.72 -31.57
CA TYR A 474 -2.55 -22.84 -31.28
C TYR A 474 -2.61 -22.32 -29.86
N TYR A 475 -1.53 -21.71 -29.40
CA TYR A 475 -1.47 -20.93 -28.16
C TYR A 475 -1.61 -19.44 -28.46
N THR A 476 -2.14 -18.68 -27.53
CA THR A 476 -2.28 -17.22 -27.64
C THR A 476 -2.05 -16.57 -26.28
N VAL A 477 -1.79 -15.26 -26.25
CA VAL A 477 -1.68 -14.49 -25.00
C VAL A 477 -2.96 -13.70 -24.79
N GLN A 478 -3.71 -13.97 -23.71
CA GLN A 478 -4.84 -13.15 -23.32
C GLN A 478 -4.32 -11.90 -22.60
N VAL A 479 -4.52 -10.75 -23.18
CA VAL A 479 -4.08 -9.46 -22.65
C VAL A 479 -5.13 -8.79 -21.76
N MET A 480 -6.42 -9.14 -21.96
CA MET A 480 -7.51 -8.60 -21.16
C MET A 480 -8.77 -9.48 -21.26
N ALA A 481 -9.63 -9.43 -20.23
CA ALA A 481 -10.97 -9.96 -20.26
C ALA A 481 -11.93 -8.91 -19.69
N LEU A 482 -12.95 -8.49 -20.45
CA LEU A 482 -13.87 -7.42 -20.10
C LEU A 482 -15.32 -7.88 -20.23
N TYR A 483 -16.16 -7.43 -19.30
CA TYR A 483 -17.60 -7.64 -19.37
C TYR A 483 -18.24 -6.74 -20.44
N ASN A 484 -17.80 -5.49 -20.53
CA ASN A 484 -18.20 -4.55 -21.57
C ASN A 484 -17.12 -4.51 -22.65
N PRO A 485 -17.49 -4.63 -23.95
CA PRO A 485 -16.51 -4.68 -25.03
C PRO A 485 -15.87 -3.31 -25.32
N VAL A 486 -14.61 -3.34 -25.75
CA VAL A 486 -13.88 -2.18 -26.27
C VAL A 486 -13.40 -2.45 -27.69
N ASP A 487 -13.09 -1.40 -28.44
CA ASP A 487 -12.52 -1.53 -29.79
C ASP A 487 -11.14 -2.22 -29.70
N PRO A 488 -10.88 -3.31 -30.47
CA PRO A 488 -9.58 -3.97 -30.45
C PRO A 488 -8.40 -3.05 -30.81
N THR A 489 -8.63 -1.98 -31.58
CA THR A 489 -7.59 -1.00 -31.92
C THR A 489 -7.10 -0.17 -30.75
N TYR A 490 -7.79 -0.23 -29.61
CA TYR A 490 -7.33 0.35 -28.35
C TYR A 490 -6.01 -0.25 -27.85
N PHE A 491 -5.75 -1.52 -28.17
CA PHE A 491 -4.55 -2.22 -27.73
C PHE A 491 -3.40 -1.92 -28.70
N GLU A 492 -2.62 -0.91 -28.40
CA GLU A 492 -1.42 -0.58 -29.16
C GLU A 492 -0.36 -1.69 -29.05
N TYR A 493 0.48 -1.85 -30.07
CA TYR A 493 1.60 -2.79 -30.15
C TYR A 493 1.24 -4.29 -30.21
N ALA A 494 -0.03 -4.64 -30.38
CA ALA A 494 -0.47 -6.03 -30.54
C ALA A 494 -1.65 -6.12 -31.54
N GLU A 495 -1.61 -7.09 -32.44
CA GLU A 495 -2.77 -7.44 -33.26
C GLU A 495 -3.74 -8.28 -32.42
N ILE A 496 -4.92 -7.72 -32.15
CA ILE A 496 -5.88 -8.29 -31.21
C ILE A 496 -6.96 -9.11 -31.91
N SER A 497 -7.18 -10.32 -31.39
CA SER A 497 -8.33 -11.17 -31.67
C SER A 497 -9.28 -11.16 -30.47
N VAL A 498 -10.58 -11.09 -30.70
CA VAL A 498 -11.59 -11.03 -29.63
C VAL A 498 -12.44 -12.29 -29.62
N PHE A 499 -12.42 -13.00 -28.50
CA PHE A 499 -13.27 -14.16 -28.24
C PHE A 499 -14.38 -13.77 -27.26
N TYR A 500 -15.62 -14.10 -27.57
CA TYR A 500 -16.75 -13.95 -26.65
C TYR A 500 -17.14 -15.30 -26.07
N ASN A 501 -17.19 -15.43 -24.76
CA ASN A 501 -17.69 -16.62 -24.09
C ASN A 501 -19.10 -16.35 -23.54
N SER A 502 -20.09 -17.07 -24.08
CA SER A 502 -21.49 -16.91 -23.69
C SER A 502 -21.81 -17.48 -22.28
N GLU A 503 -20.95 -18.34 -21.72
CA GLU A 503 -21.15 -18.93 -20.39
C GLU A 503 -20.86 -17.92 -19.26
N ASP A 504 -19.78 -17.14 -19.39
CA ASP A 504 -19.37 -16.14 -18.40
C ASP A 504 -19.55 -14.69 -18.86
N GLN A 505 -20.00 -14.49 -20.12
CA GLN A 505 -20.29 -13.20 -20.73
C GLN A 505 -19.09 -12.24 -20.85
N PHE A 506 -17.85 -12.77 -20.87
CA PHE A 506 -16.64 -11.97 -21.03
C PHE A 506 -16.15 -11.93 -22.47
N TYR A 507 -15.72 -10.74 -22.90
CA TYR A 507 -14.92 -10.52 -24.10
C TYR A 507 -13.44 -10.68 -23.74
N ARG A 508 -12.77 -11.66 -24.36
CA ARG A 508 -11.35 -11.97 -24.14
C ARG A 508 -10.53 -11.45 -25.30
N TYR A 509 -9.67 -10.50 -25.01
CA TYR A 509 -8.74 -9.89 -25.95
C TYR A 509 -7.45 -10.67 -25.94
N THR A 510 -7.04 -11.20 -27.09
CA THR A 510 -5.86 -12.05 -27.21
C THR A 510 -4.97 -11.59 -28.34
N THR A 511 -3.68 -11.87 -28.25
CA THR A 511 -2.71 -11.58 -29.31
C THR A 511 -1.82 -12.77 -29.65
N GLY A 512 -1.41 -12.84 -30.89
CA GLY A 512 -0.54 -13.86 -31.43
C GLY A 512 -1.19 -15.24 -31.62
N ARG A 513 -0.61 -16.03 -32.51
CA ARG A 513 -0.93 -17.44 -32.76
C ARG A 513 0.38 -18.22 -32.75
N PHE A 514 0.60 -19.00 -31.72
CA PHE A 514 1.88 -19.67 -31.45
C PHE A 514 1.69 -21.19 -31.52
N ASP A 515 2.59 -21.86 -32.21
CA ASP A 515 2.57 -23.32 -32.34
C ASP A 515 3.05 -24.04 -31.05
N SER A 516 3.67 -23.30 -30.14
CA SER A 516 4.18 -23.85 -28.88
C SER A 516 3.82 -22.97 -27.67
N LYS A 517 3.68 -23.62 -26.52
CA LYS A 517 3.53 -22.98 -25.20
C LYS A 517 4.70 -22.03 -24.92
N ALA A 518 5.92 -22.44 -25.25
CA ALA A 518 7.14 -21.65 -24.98
C ALA A 518 7.13 -20.31 -25.73
N SER A 519 6.81 -20.32 -27.03
CA SER A 519 6.74 -19.09 -27.84
C SER A 519 5.64 -18.14 -27.36
N ALA A 520 4.52 -18.67 -26.86
CA ALA A 520 3.47 -17.84 -26.27
C ALA A 520 3.91 -17.20 -24.92
N TYR A 521 4.71 -17.90 -24.11
CA TYR A 521 5.29 -17.31 -22.89
C TYR A 521 6.34 -16.24 -23.20
N GLU A 522 7.16 -16.40 -24.27
CA GLU A 522 8.10 -15.37 -24.72
C GLU A 522 7.36 -14.08 -25.12
N GLU A 523 6.24 -14.20 -25.84
CA GLU A 523 5.42 -13.05 -26.21
C GLU A 523 4.74 -12.43 -24.99
N ARG A 524 4.23 -13.23 -24.05
CA ARG A 524 3.70 -12.72 -22.79
C ARG A 524 4.74 -11.88 -22.05
N ASP A 525 5.96 -12.38 -21.92
CA ASP A 525 7.04 -11.69 -21.21
C ASP A 525 7.48 -10.41 -21.96
N ARG A 526 7.43 -10.42 -23.32
CA ARG A 526 7.61 -9.21 -24.12
C ARG A 526 6.54 -8.16 -23.85
N LEU A 527 5.26 -8.56 -23.80
CA LEU A 527 4.14 -7.64 -23.51
C LEU A 527 4.23 -7.08 -22.10
N LEU A 528 4.59 -7.89 -21.10
CA LEU A 528 4.86 -7.44 -19.73
C LEU A 528 5.98 -6.39 -19.70
N SER A 529 7.03 -6.56 -20.50
CA SER A 529 8.12 -5.58 -20.62
C SER A 529 7.70 -4.27 -21.28
N LEU A 530 6.60 -4.27 -22.05
CA LEU A 530 6.00 -3.08 -22.66
C LEU A 530 4.98 -2.38 -21.75
N GLY A 531 4.73 -2.91 -20.54
CA GLY A 531 3.81 -2.32 -19.58
C GLY A 531 2.38 -2.88 -19.61
N TYR A 532 2.14 -4.01 -20.28
CA TYR A 532 0.86 -4.70 -20.16
C TYR A 532 0.64 -5.20 -18.73
N PRO A 533 -0.64 -5.30 -18.26
CA PRO A 533 -0.95 -5.73 -16.89
C PRO A 533 -0.32 -7.08 -16.53
N GLY A 534 0.08 -7.26 -15.27
CA GLY A 534 0.72 -8.49 -14.78
C GLY A 534 -0.16 -9.74 -14.81
N ASP A 535 -1.46 -9.58 -15.05
CA ASP A 535 -2.46 -10.65 -15.13
C ASP A 535 -2.77 -11.12 -16.56
N ILE A 536 -1.82 -10.96 -17.48
CA ILE A 536 -1.91 -11.54 -18.82
C ILE A 536 -1.50 -13.01 -18.82
N PHE A 537 -2.27 -13.84 -19.53
CA PHE A 537 -2.15 -15.30 -19.46
C PHE A 537 -1.98 -15.94 -20.82
N VAL A 538 -1.16 -17.02 -20.87
CA VAL A 538 -1.12 -17.90 -22.04
C VAL A 538 -2.37 -18.79 -22.04
N LYS A 539 -3.05 -18.87 -23.18
CA LYS A 539 -4.26 -19.65 -23.39
C LYS A 539 -4.08 -20.66 -24.51
N LYS A 540 -4.82 -21.77 -24.47
CA LYS A 540 -4.96 -22.77 -25.52
C LYS A 540 -6.22 -22.46 -26.34
N VAL A 541 -6.15 -22.57 -27.66
CA VAL A 541 -7.28 -22.35 -28.56
C VAL A 541 -7.64 -23.67 -29.23
N TYR A 542 -8.93 -23.99 -29.20
CA TYR A 542 -9.53 -25.19 -29.76
C TYR A 542 -10.61 -24.82 -30.79
N ARG A 543 -10.96 -25.77 -31.66
CA ARG A 543 -12.13 -25.62 -32.52
C ARG A 543 -13.42 -25.70 -31.68
N ASN A 544 -14.40 -24.88 -31.99
CA ASN A 544 -15.69 -24.93 -31.28
C ASN A 544 -16.55 -26.07 -31.86
N ASP A 545 -16.58 -27.22 -31.18
CA ASP A 545 -17.34 -28.41 -31.60
C ASP A 545 -18.83 -28.35 -31.20
N SER A 546 -19.35 -27.20 -30.75
CA SER A 546 -20.75 -27.03 -30.33
C SER A 546 -21.77 -27.01 -31.52
N GLY A 547 -21.39 -27.52 -32.69
CA GLY A 547 -22.18 -27.64 -33.90
C GLY A 547 -22.48 -29.06 -34.36
N LYS A 548 -22.43 -30.09 -33.50
CA LYS A 548 -22.90 -31.45 -33.80
C LYS A 548 -23.99 -31.89 -32.86
#